data_dbe125b0f8fcab43d8710981e21da05e
#
_entry.id   dbe125b0f8fcab43d8710981e21da05e
#
_cell.length_a   1.000
_cell.length_b   1.000
_cell.length_c   1.000
_cell.angle_alpha   90.00
_cell.angle_beta   90.00
_cell.angle_gamma   90.00
#
_symmetry.space_group_name_H-M   'P 1'
#
loop_
_entity.id
_entity.type
_entity.pdbx_description
1 polymer ?
#
loop_
_entity_poly.entity_id
_entity_poly.type
_entity_poly.pdbx_seq_one_letter_code
_entity_poly.pdbx_strand_id
1 'polypeptide(L)'
;MYADAVTTVGAALRVISAAHTPLQLDFTSYRSPFALTTPEEISRDAEPGRDPFDGYLTRTLVPRLRRSGVDAIGLSICFPGQMVPAYSFALKLKRAFPEAHLVAGGPAITQVLLRLHGPALRQALGAFDSAVVFEGEHTLLSLCRALDEGHTSARELACIPNLVLPDSSSGAGYLPGPPAVDLRGLPAPDFDGLPLDRYWSPQLLLPYDPTRGCYWGRCAFCHYGLTATGTARYRERAVETVVEHLGALSVRHGTRYFYLSQDSVAPKTLGRLADALAESGLDLRWGTDLRPEAQLGPELCARLRRGGAVACSLGVESASPRVLRLIDKGVTPAIVGKAVRNLAQAGIAAEIMCFTDFPTETFDEAMATLRFLEEQAPHIAAFIVGQFELTHGSRVAREPSHFGLRESWIVRGDALGTALFFAERRSSKRARERVRLEQALDRLASGWLLRSYPWAGSLSTAHTIFYYDRFGSGVFRDLSGQAHGQLLGTTPAKQTSRLDLAKLALAEENEAKIWHEITHVRRQISRQTYDRLAAQLPRMRYLRRA
;
A
#
# COMPACT_ATOMS: atom_id res chain seq x y z
N MET A 1 2.25 25.51 12.45
CA MET A 1 0.84 25.06 12.17
C MET A 1 0.76 23.65 11.60
N TYR A 2 1.31 23.30 10.42
CA TYR A 2 1.25 21.90 9.91
C TYR A 2 2.03 20.91 10.81
N ALA A 3 3.28 21.21 11.14
CA ALA A 3 4.09 20.37 12.02
C ALA A 3 3.45 20.15 13.40
N ASP A 4 2.81 21.18 13.93
CA ASP A 4 2.11 21.10 15.22
C ASP A 4 0.86 20.21 15.12
N ALA A 5 0.12 20.32 14.00
CA ALA A 5 -1.02 19.45 13.75
C ALA A 5 -0.59 17.98 13.62
N VAL A 6 0.47 17.68 12.88
CA VAL A 6 1.05 16.33 12.76
C VAL A 6 1.48 15.81 14.14
N THR A 7 2.16 16.62 14.92
CA THR A 7 2.60 16.26 16.27
C THR A 7 1.41 15.96 17.19
N THR A 8 0.38 16.81 17.14
CA THR A 8 -0.84 16.65 17.96
C THR A 8 -1.61 15.40 17.58
N VAL A 9 -1.85 15.18 16.29
CA VAL A 9 -2.56 13.98 15.84
C VAL A 9 -1.74 12.72 16.11
N GLY A 10 -0.42 12.77 15.88
CA GLY A 10 0.47 11.65 16.24
C GLY A 10 0.45 11.32 17.73
N ALA A 11 0.35 12.35 18.60
CA ALA A 11 0.16 12.14 20.03
C ALA A 11 -1.19 11.49 20.35
N ALA A 12 -2.26 11.94 19.71
CA ALA A 12 -3.59 11.35 19.87
C ALA A 12 -3.63 9.88 19.43
N LEU A 13 -3.00 9.54 18.29
CA LEU A 13 -2.90 8.17 17.82
C LEU A 13 -2.12 7.27 18.79
N ARG A 14 -1.07 7.80 19.43
CA ARG A 14 -0.35 7.07 20.50
C ARG A 14 -1.22 6.83 21.72
N VAL A 15 -2.04 7.80 22.13
CA VAL A 15 -2.99 7.63 23.25
C VAL A 15 -4.03 6.56 22.92
N ILE A 16 -4.58 6.58 21.69
CA ILE A 16 -5.50 5.54 21.21
C ILE A 16 -4.81 4.17 21.22
N SER A 17 -3.58 4.09 20.70
CA SER A 17 -2.81 2.84 20.72
C SER A 17 -2.61 2.33 22.15
N ALA A 18 -2.32 3.24 23.11
CA ALA A 18 -2.15 2.87 24.50
C ALA A 18 -3.45 2.34 25.14
N ALA A 19 -4.59 2.93 24.81
CA ALA A 19 -5.90 2.49 25.29
C ALA A 19 -6.30 1.11 24.73
N HIS A 20 -5.81 0.75 23.55
CA HIS A 20 -6.10 -0.50 22.86
C HIS A 20 -4.88 -1.43 22.75
N THR A 21 -3.97 -1.36 23.73
CA THR A 21 -2.77 -2.21 23.76
C THR A 21 -3.14 -3.70 23.59
N PRO A 22 -2.40 -4.44 22.75
CA PRO A 22 -1.12 -4.12 22.11
C PRO A 22 -1.21 -3.55 20.70
N LEU A 23 -2.37 -3.04 20.30
CA LEU A 23 -2.57 -2.37 19.02
C LEU A 23 -1.66 -1.16 18.87
N GLN A 24 -1.13 -0.96 17.68
CA GLN A 24 -0.37 0.23 17.30
C GLN A 24 -1.06 0.90 16.12
N LEU A 25 -1.41 2.16 16.29
CA LEU A 25 -2.02 2.99 15.27
C LEU A 25 -1.15 4.22 15.03
N ASP A 26 -0.75 4.43 13.79
CA ASP A 26 -0.09 5.64 13.34
C ASP A 26 -0.74 6.14 12.04
N PHE A 27 -0.19 7.19 11.42
CA PHE A 27 -0.75 7.78 10.21
C PHE A 27 -0.82 6.82 9.01
N THR A 28 0.06 5.85 8.97
CA THR A 28 0.26 4.99 7.80
C THR A 28 0.02 3.52 8.10
N SER A 29 -0.11 3.15 9.36
CA SER A 29 -0.23 1.75 9.73
C SER A 29 -1.22 1.51 10.87
N TYR A 30 -1.96 0.44 10.72
CA TYR A 30 -2.70 -0.25 11.76
C TYR A 30 -2.01 -1.58 11.99
N ARG A 31 -1.48 -1.78 13.17
CA ARG A 31 -0.77 -3.00 13.54
C ARG A 31 -1.48 -3.64 14.72
N SER A 32 -2.16 -4.73 14.45
CA SER A 32 -2.75 -5.57 15.47
C SER A 32 -1.72 -6.63 15.92
N PRO A 33 -1.72 -7.06 17.17
CA PRO A 33 -1.00 -8.24 17.60
C PRO A 33 -1.48 -9.50 16.88
N PHE A 34 -2.66 -9.44 16.34
CA PHE A 34 -3.27 -10.46 15.49
C PHE A 34 -2.84 -10.31 14.02
N ALA A 35 -1.59 -9.99 13.76
CA ALA A 35 -1.05 -10.08 12.40
C ALA A 35 -1.14 -11.51 11.86
N LEU A 36 -1.42 -12.46 12.73
CA LEU A 36 -1.72 -13.86 12.45
C LEU A 36 -3.22 -14.05 12.62
N THR A 37 -3.94 -13.87 11.56
CA THR A 37 -5.38 -13.76 11.54
C THR A 37 -6.05 -15.12 11.63
N THR A 38 -6.27 -15.59 12.84
CA THR A 38 -7.19 -16.71 13.08
C THR A 38 -8.63 -16.18 13.21
N PRO A 39 -9.65 -17.02 12.91
CA PRO A 39 -11.04 -16.62 13.09
C PRO A 39 -11.39 -16.17 14.51
N GLU A 40 -10.76 -16.80 15.51
CA GLU A 40 -10.94 -16.45 16.93
C GLU A 40 -10.38 -15.06 17.23
N GLU A 41 -9.25 -14.71 16.67
CA GLU A 41 -8.63 -13.39 16.85
C GLU A 41 -9.44 -12.30 16.16
N ILE A 42 -9.91 -12.56 14.94
CA ILE A 42 -10.80 -11.64 14.21
C ILE A 42 -12.08 -11.41 15.02
N SER A 43 -12.67 -12.49 15.57
CA SER A 43 -13.88 -12.37 16.38
C SER A 43 -13.67 -11.58 17.65
N ARG A 44 -12.50 -11.72 18.29
CA ARG A 44 -12.14 -10.91 19.47
C ARG A 44 -11.91 -9.44 19.14
N ASP A 45 -11.28 -9.15 18.00
CA ASP A 45 -11.08 -7.77 17.56
C ASP A 45 -12.44 -7.08 17.28
N ALA A 46 -13.45 -7.86 16.93
CA ALA A 46 -14.81 -7.36 16.73
C ALA A 46 -15.61 -7.14 18.02
N GLU A 47 -15.09 -7.54 19.19
CA GLU A 47 -15.76 -7.30 20.47
C GLU A 47 -15.77 -5.80 20.82
N PRO A 48 -16.87 -5.30 21.45
CA PRO A 48 -16.97 -3.89 21.84
C PRO A 48 -15.78 -3.43 22.70
N GLY A 49 -15.28 -2.24 22.39
CA GLY A 49 -14.19 -1.61 23.14
C GLY A 49 -12.78 -2.10 22.79
N ARG A 50 -12.62 -3.11 21.94
CA ARG A 50 -11.29 -3.58 21.52
C ARG A 50 -10.77 -2.90 20.27
N ASP A 51 -11.66 -2.54 19.37
CA ASP A 51 -11.36 -1.92 18.09
C ASP A 51 -11.43 -0.39 18.26
N PRO A 52 -10.38 0.37 17.93
CA PRO A 52 -10.38 1.83 18.04
C PRO A 52 -11.41 2.49 17.12
N PHE A 53 -11.89 1.78 16.09
CA PHE A 53 -12.90 2.26 15.16
C PHE A 53 -14.34 1.97 15.61
N ASP A 54 -14.53 1.22 16.69
CA ASP A 54 -15.86 0.81 17.17
C ASP A 54 -16.78 1.99 17.42
N GLY A 55 -16.26 3.05 18.04
CA GLY A 55 -17.01 4.27 18.29
C GLY A 55 -17.46 4.99 17.01
N TYR A 56 -16.64 4.99 15.96
CA TYR A 56 -17.02 5.53 14.66
C TYR A 56 -18.07 4.65 13.98
N LEU A 57 -17.84 3.35 13.97
CA LEU A 57 -18.76 2.39 13.37
C LEU A 57 -20.16 2.50 13.98
N THR A 58 -20.25 2.41 15.31
CA THR A 58 -21.53 2.34 16.02
C THR A 58 -22.27 3.67 16.08
N ARG A 59 -21.57 4.78 16.28
CA ARG A 59 -22.18 6.11 16.45
C ARG A 59 -22.34 6.90 15.16
N THR A 60 -21.60 6.56 14.12
CA THR A 60 -21.59 7.35 12.87
C THR A 60 -22.00 6.51 11.67
N LEU A 61 -21.29 5.43 11.38
CA LEU A 61 -21.48 4.68 10.13
C LEU A 61 -22.79 3.89 10.13
N VAL A 62 -23.06 3.09 11.15
CA VAL A 62 -24.30 2.28 11.24
C VAL A 62 -25.56 3.15 11.21
N PRO A 63 -25.67 4.26 11.98
CA PRO A 63 -26.82 5.16 11.87
C PRO A 63 -26.97 5.80 10.47
N ARG A 64 -25.86 6.12 9.81
CA ARG A 64 -25.89 6.66 8.43
C ARG A 64 -26.44 5.62 7.45
N LEU A 65 -25.90 4.39 7.47
CA LEU A 65 -26.35 3.30 6.60
C LEU A 65 -27.84 2.96 6.82
N ARG A 66 -28.30 2.97 8.07
CA ARG A 66 -29.74 2.74 8.39
C ARG A 66 -30.64 3.80 7.76
N ARG A 67 -30.21 5.07 7.77
CA ARG A 67 -31.00 6.15 7.14
C ARG A 67 -31.02 6.05 5.62
N SER A 68 -30.00 5.48 5.03
CA SER A 68 -29.89 5.33 3.56
C SER A 68 -30.66 4.11 3.03
N GLY A 69 -31.03 3.15 3.89
CA GLY A 69 -31.67 1.90 3.46
C GLY A 69 -30.74 1.12 2.52
N VAL A 70 -29.86 0.29 3.07
CA VAL A 70 -28.85 -0.40 2.27
C VAL A 70 -29.17 -1.88 2.13
N ASP A 71 -29.16 -2.39 0.90
CA ASP A 71 -29.36 -3.80 0.56
C ASP A 71 -28.03 -4.52 0.36
N ALA A 72 -26.98 -3.78 0.00
CA ALA A 72 -25.63 -4.31 -0.16
C ALA A 72 -24.58 -3.38 0.46
N ILE A 73 -23.53 -3.96 1.05
CA ILE A 73 -22.41 -3.23 1.65
C ILE A 73 -21.13 -3.81 1.13
N GLY A 74 -20.36 -3.02 0.36
CA GLY A 74 -19.06 -3.39 -0.17
C GLY A 74 -17.90 -2.89 0.68
N LEU A 75 -16.92 -3.76 0.97
CA LEU A 75 -15.67 -3.39 1.62
C LEU A 75 -14.50 -3.62 0.66
N SER A 76 -13.82 -2.53 0.27
CA SER A 76 -12.62 -2.60 -0.56
C SER A 76 -11.37 -2.76 0.33
N ILE A 77 -10.71 -3.91 0.23
CA ILE A 77 -9.55 -4.30 1.03
C ILE A 77 -8.32 -4.28 0.13
N CYS A 78 -7.66 -3.12 0.07
CA CYS A 78 -6.54 -2.89 -0.85
C CYS A 78 -5.20 -3.37 -0.29
N PHE A 79 -5.01 -3.27 1.03
CA PHE A 79 -3.72 -3.55 1.68
C PHE A 79 -3.85 -4.60 2.78
N PRO A 80 -2.80 -5.41 3.01
CA PRO A 80 -2.81 -6.40 4.10
C PRO A 80 -3.13 -5.82 5.48
N GLY A 81 -2.70 -4.58 5.78
CA GLY A 81 -3.02 -3.89 7.04
C GLY A 81 -4.49 -3.55 7.23
N GLN A 82 -5.31 -3.58 6.16
CA GLN A 82 -6.76 -3.36 6.23
C GLN A 82 -7.54 -4.65 6.53
N MET A 83 -6.91 -5.83 6.44
CA MET A 83 -7.61 -7.10 6.58
C MET A 83 -8.31 -7.23 7.94
N VAL A 84 -7.59 -7.07 9.05
CA VAL A 84 -8.17 -7.23 10.40
C VAL A 84 -9.31 -6.23 10.65
N PRO A 85 -9.14 -4.91 10.45
CA PRO A 85 -10.25 -3.98 10.63
C PRO A 85 -11.43 -4.24 9.67
N ALA A 86 -11.18 -4.68 8.43
CA ALA A 86 -12.27 -5.00 7.50
C ALA A 86 -13.12 -6.19 7.97
N TYR A 87 -12.48 -7.24 8.47
CA TYR A 87 -13.19 -8.40 9.02
C TYR A 87 -13.93 -8.06 10.32
N SER A 88 -13.33 -7.26 11.19
CA SER A 88 -14.02 -6.73 12.38
C SER A 88 -15.27 -5.93 11.98
N PHE A 89 -15.13 -5.05 10.98
CA PHE A 89 -16.26 -4.28 10.45
C PHE A 89 -17.33 -5.18 9.82
N ALA A 90 -16.95 -6.17 9.04
CA ALA A 90 -17.89 -7.11 8.42
C ALA A 90 -18.73 -7.84 9.48
N LEU A 91 -18.11 -8.34 10.54
CA LEU A 91 -18.81 -8.98 11.65
C LEU A 91 -19.84 -8.04 12.33
N LYS A 92 -19.44 -6.80 12.60
CA LYS A 92 -20.31 -5.79 13.22
C LYS A 92 -21.44 -5.33 12.29
N LEU A 93 -21.12 -5.13 11.01
CA LEU A 93 -22.09 -4.75 9.99
C LEU A 93 -23.12 -5.85 9.76
N LYS A 94 -22.68 -7.12 9.70
CA LYS A 94 -23.62 -8.25 9.55
C LYS A 94 -24.57 -8.37 10.74
N ARG A 95 -24.11 -8.08 11.97
CA ARG A 95 -24.98 -8.01 13.16
C ARG A 95 -25.98 -6.85 13.08
N ALA A 96 -25.57 -5.70 12.54
CA ALA A 96 -26.41 -4.50 12.44
C ALA A 96 -27.39 -4.54 11.25
N PHE A 97 -27.05 -5.28 10.20
CA PHE A 97 -27.77 -5.42 8.93
C PHE A 97 -27.75 -6.89 8.47
N PRO A 98 -28.48 -7.79 9.16
CA PRO A 98 -28.44 -9.23 8.87
C PRO A 98 -28.90 -9.56 7.45
N GLU A 99 -29.82 -8.77 6.89
CA GLU A 99 -30.39 -8.99 5.54
C GLU A 99 -29.53 -8.36 4.43
N ALA A 100 -28.67 -7.40 4.75
CA ALA A 100 -27.82 -6.78 3.73
C ALA A 100 -26.74 -7.76 3.23
N HIS A 101 -26.50 -7.76 1.93
CA HIS A 101 -25.45 -8.55 1.31
C HIS A 101 -24.07 -7.88 1.52
N LEU A 102 -23.19 -8.51 2.26
CA LEU A 102 -21.84 -8.03 2.48
C LEU A 102 -20.88 -8.62 1.47
N VAL A 103 -20.25 -7.77 0.65
CA VAL A 103 -19.28 -8.19 -0.36
C VAL A 103 -17.90 -7.59 -0.08
N ALA A 104 -16.87 -8.46 -0.08
CA ALA A 104 -15.47 -8.03 -0.04
C ALA A 104 -14.91 -7.87 -1.45
N GLY A 105 -13.95 -6.95 -1.62
CA GLY A 105 -13.20 -6.81 -2.87
C GLY A 105 -11.82 -6.19 -2.63
N GLY A 106 -11.04 -6.04 -3.69
CA GLY A 106 -9.74 -5.42 -3.67
C GLY A 106 -8.56 -6.39 -3.75
N PRO A 107 -7.34 -5.88 -4.00
CA PRO A 107 -6.18 -6.72 -4.28
C PRO A 107 -5.72 -7.56 -3.10
N ALA A 108 -5.84 -7.10 -1.85
CA ALA A 108 -5.41 -7.90 -0.70
C ALA A 108 -6.28 -9.13 -0.51
N ILE A 109 -7.61 -8.99 -0.57
CA ILE A 109 -8.53 -10.13 -0.44
C ILE A 109 -8.41 -11.07 -1.65
N THR A 110 -8.21 -10.54 -2.84
CA THR A 110 -7.98 -11.35 -4.05
C THR A 110 -6.75 -12.25 -3.86
N GLN A 111 -5.63 -11.72 -3.38
CA GLN A 111 -4.43 -12.52 -3.11
C GLN A 111 -4.65 -13.64 -2.12
N VAL A 112 -5.50 -13.43 -1.13
CA VAL A 112 -5.84 -14.46 -0.14
C VAL A 112 -6.70 -15.54 -0.78
N LEU A 113 -7.83 -15.16 -1.38
CA LEU A 113 -8.85 -16.10 -1.82
C LEU A 113 -8.39 -16.99 -2.99
N LEU A 114 -7.54 -16.47 -3.89
CA LEU A 114 -6.99 -17.26 -5.01
C LEU A 114 -6.13 -18.46 -4.58
N ARG A 115 -5.69 -18.49 -3.33
CA ARG A 115 -4.85 -19.57 -2.77
C ARG A 115 -5.62 -20.59 -1.94
N LEU A 116 -6.88 -20.33 -1.68
CA LEU A 116 -7.69 -21.09 -0.75
C LEU A 116 -8.80 -21.86 -1.49
N HIS A 117 -9.14 -23.02 -0.97
CA HIS A 117 -10.19 -23.89 -1.51
C HIS A 117 -11.00 -24.54 -0.39
N GLY A 118 -12.23 -24.91 -0.70
CA GLY A 118 -13.09 -25.66 0.20
C GLY A 118 -13.27 -25.03 1.59
N PRO A 119 -13.07 -25.77 2.69
CA PRO A 119 -13.27 -25.24 4.03
C PRO A 119 -12.42 -24.03 4.38
N ALA A 120 -11.18 -23.96 3.88
CA ALA A 120 -10.27 -22.82 4.12
C ALA A 120 -10.79 -21.56 3.44
N LEU A 121 -11.33 -21.64 2.23
CA LEU A 121 -11.96 -20.53 1.53
C LEU A 121 -13.17 -20.01 2.30
N ARG A 122 -14.04 -20.88 2.76
CA ARG A 122 -15.21 -20.54 3.58
C ARG A 122 -14.81 -19.83 4.88
N GLN A 123 -13.81 -20.37 5.56
CA GLN A 123 -13.25 -19.74 6.77
C GLN A 123 -12.69 -18.34 6.47
N ALA A 124 -12.00 -18.18 5.35
CA ALA A 124 -11.41 -16.90 4.95
C ALA A 124 -12.45 -15.85 4.53
N LEU A 125 -13.63 -16.25 4.07
CA LEU A 125 -14.73 -15.29 3.81
C LEU A 125 -15.30 -14.70 5.10
N GLY A 126 -15.28 -15.47 6.20
CA GLY A 126 -15.74 -14.99 7.51
C GLY A 126 -17.20 -14.53 7.50
N ALA A 127 -17.47 -13.26 7.74
CA ALA A 127 -18.80 -12.67 7.77
C ALA A 127 -19.25 -12.08 6.41
N PHE A 128 -18.44 -12.16 5.38
CA PHE A 128 -18.83 -11.76 4.04
C PHE A 128 -19.71 -12.81 3.36
N ASP A 129 -20.80 -12.38 2.74
CA ASP A 129 -21.66 -13.25 1.96
C ASP A 129 -21.02 -13.65 0.62
N SER A 130 -20.18 -12.77 0.08
CA SER A 130 -19.39 -13.04 -1.12
C SER A 130 -18.12 -12.19 -1.17
N ALA A 131 -17.25 -12.50 -2.13
CA ALA A 131 -16.13 -11.64 -2.45
C ALA A 131 -15.89 -11.57 -3.96
N VAL A 132 -15.47 -10.40 -4.43
CA VAL A 132 -15.07 -10.17 -5.82
C VAL A 132 -13.56 -10.29 -5.93
N VAL A 133 -13.09 -11.17 -6.79
CA VAL A 133 -11.66 -11.33 -7.09
C VAL A 133 -11.30 -10.63 -8.40
N PHE A 134 -10.05 -10.18 -8.51
CA PHE A 134 -9.51 -9.43 -9.64
C PHE A 134 -10.13 -8.02 -9.81
N GLU A 135 -10.30 -7.55 -11.06
CA GLU A 135 -10.94 -6.27 -11.37
C GLU A 135 -12.46 -6.43 -11.27
N GLY A 136 -13.07 -5.66 -10.40
CA GLY A 136 -14.41 -5.95 -9.88
C GLY A 136 -15.56 -5.24 -10.57
N GLU A 137 -15.33 -4.33 -11.51
CA GLU A 137 -16.36 -3.43 -12.04
C GLU A 137 -17.57 -4.20 -12.62
N HIS A 138 -17.31 -5.18 -13.49
CA HIS A 138 -18.39 -5.97 -14.09
C HIS A 138 -19.02 -6.96 -13.11
N THR A 139 -18.21 -7.60 -12.29
CA THR A 139 -18.69 -8.56 -11.29
C THR A 139 -19.58 -7.87 -10.25
N LEU A 140 -19.16 -6.71 -9.73
CA LEU A 140 -19.95 -5.95 -8.79
C LEU A 140 -21.25 -5.44 -9.39
N LEU A 141 -21.21 -4.92 -10.63
CA LEU A 141 -22.40 -4.50 -11.34
C LEU A 141 -23.39 -5.66 -11.53
N SER A 142 -22.89 -6.85 -11.90
CA SER A 142 -23.72 -8.05 -12.07
C SER A 142 -24.32 -8.50 -10.75
N LEU A 143 -23.54 -8.43 -9.65
CA LEU A 143 -24.03 -8.72 -8.31
C LEU A 143 -25.16 -7.74 -7.91
N CYS A 144 -24.95 -6.44 -8.06
CA CYS A 144 -25.96 -5.44 -7.73
C CYS A 144 -27.26 -5.65 -8.51
N ARG A 145 -27.17 -5.95 -9.81
CA ARG A 145 -28.35 -6.27 -10.65
C ARG A 145 -29.07 -7.52 -10.17
N ALA A 146 -28.33 -8.59 -9.89
CA ALA A 146 -28.91 -9.84 -9.37
C ALA A 146 -29.66 -9.60 -8.05
N LEU A 147 -29.09 -8.83 -7.14
CA LEU A 147 -29.74 -8.50 -5.86
C LEU A 147 -30.99 -7.64 -6.06
N ASP A 148 -30.95 -6.67 -6.97
CA ASP A 148 -32.10 -5.80 -7.29
C ASP A 148 -33.26 -6.59 -7.94
N GLU A 149 -32.94 -7.62 -8.72
CA GLU A 149 -33.89 -8.56 -9.34
C GLU A 149 -34.38 -9.66 -8.36
N GLY A 150 -33.90 -9.66 -7.12
CA GLY A 150 -34.27 -10.66 -6.10
C GLY A 150 -33.56 -12.00 -6.22
N HIS A 151 -32.53 -12.09 -7.07
CA HIS A 151 -31.70 -13.29 -7.24
C HIS A 151 -30.67 -13.38 -6.10
N THR A 152 -31.04 -13.98 -4.98
CA THR A 152 -30.18 -14.02 -3.77
C THR A 152 -29.67 -15.42 -3.43
N SER A 153 -30.14 -16.45 -4.15
CA SER A 153 -29.70 -17.82 -3.87
C SER A 153 -28.24 -18.03 -4.31
N ALA A 154 -27.51 -18.85 -3.55
CA ALA A 154 -26.13 -19.20 -3.89
C ALA A 154 -25.98 -19.78 -5.30
N ARG A 155 -27.02 -20.48 -5.81
CA ARG A 155 -27.04 -21.06 -7.16
C ARG A 155 -27.10 -19.96 -8.25
N GLU A 156 -27.91 -18.94 -8.04
CA GLU A 156 -28.03 -17.82 -8.99
C GLU A 156 -26.77 -16.97 -9.00
N LEU A 157 -26.27 -16.63 -7.82
CA LEU A 157 -25.07 -15.83 -7.68
C LEU A 157 -23.80 -16.56 -8.17
N ALA A 158 -23.77 -17.90 -8.13
CA ALA A 158 -22.66 -18.69 -8.64
C ALA A 158 -22.46 -18.58 -10.18
N CYS A 159 -23.45 -18.03 -10.90
CA CYS A 159 -23.35 -17.75 -12.33
C CYS A 159 -22.58 -16.44 -12.63
N ILE A 160 -22.30 -15.62 -11.63
CA ILE A 160 -21.57 -14.35 -11.79
C ILE A 160 -20.07 -14.65 -11.84
N PRO A 161 -19.37 -14.34 -12.94
CA PRO A 161 -17.94 -14.60 -13.04
C PRO A 161 -17.14 -13.81 -11.99
N ASN A 162 -16.07 -14.41 -11.48
CA ASN A 162 -15.17 -13.84 -10.47
C ASN A 162 -15.82 -13.49 -9.13
N LEU A 163 -17.04 -13.95 -8.88
CA LEU A 163 -17.71 -13.86 -7.57
C LEU A 163 -17.44 -15.13 -6.77
N VAL A 164 -16.77 -15.00 -5.65
CA VAL A 164 -16.47 -16.07 -4.71
C VAL A 164 -17.60 -16.19 -3.70
N LEU A 165 -18.09 -17.39 -3.49
CA LEU A 165 -19.17 -17.71 -2.55
C LEU A 165 -18.69 -18.75 -1.52
N PRO A 166 -19.21 -18.72 -0.27
CA PRO A 166 -18.82 -19.68 0.77
C PRO A 166 -19.06 -21.15 0.41
N ASP A 167 -20.13 -21.43 -0.32
CA ASP A 167 -20.60 -22.77 -0.68
C ASP A 167 -20.52 -23.06 -2.18
N SER A 168 -19.56 -22.44 -2.87
CA SER A 168 -19.35 -22.71 -4.28
C SER A 168 -18.98 -24.18 -4.52
N SER A 169 -19.72 -24.84 -5.40
CA SER A 169 -19.45 -26.22 -5.83
C SER A 169 -18.28 -26.33 -6.80
N SER A 170 -17.77 -25.21 -7.32
CA SER A 170 -16.62 -25.20 -8.21
C SER A 170 -15.33 -25.47 -7.42
N GLY A 171 -14.42 -26.24 -7.98
CA GLY A 171 -13.12 -26.50 -7.34
C GLY A 171 -12.30 -25.22 -7.07
N ALA A 172 -12.54 -24.16 -7.83
CA ALA A 172 -11.90 -22.84 -7.65
C ALA A 172 -12.64 -21.95 -6.64
N GLY A 173 -13.84 -22.31 -6.19
CA GLY A 173 -14.66 -21.48 -5.30
C GLY A 173 -15.44 -20.36 -6.00
N TYR A 174 -15.27 -20.19 -7.31
CA TYR A 174 -15.97 -19.21 -8.15
C TYR A 174 -16.00 -19.67 -9.62
N LEU A 175 -16.89 -19.07 -10.42
CA LEU A 175 -16.88 -19.22 -11.88
C LEU A 175 -15.76 -18.34 -12.46
N PRO A 176 -14.73 -18.91 -13.11
CA PRO A 176 -13.68 -18.10 -13.72
C PRO A 176 -14.20 -17.20 -14.82
N GLY A 177 -13.81 -15.94 -14.78
CA GLY A 177 -14.06 -14.93 -15.81
C GLY A 177 -12.78 -14.17 -16.15
N PRO A 178 -12.84 -13.19 -17.08
CA PRO A 178 -11.70 -12.34 -17.35
C PRO A 178 -11.20 -11.66 -16.07
N PRO A 179 -9.89 -11.78 -15.74
CA PRO A 179 -9.36 -11.16 -14.53
C PRO A 179 -9.16 -9.63 -14.70
N ALA A 180 -9.31 -9.13 -15.90
CA ALA A 180 -9.02 -7.74 -16.27
C ALA A 180 -10.12 -7.20 -17.21
N VAL A 181 -10.58 -5.98 -16.95
CA VAL A 181 -11.59 -5.32 -17.77
C VAL A 181 -10.98 -4.58 -18.97
N ASP A 182 -11.78 -4.37 -20.00
CA ASP A 182 -11.43 -3.47 -21.11
C ASP A 182 -11.64 -2.00 -20.67
N LEU A 183 -10.56 -1.23 -20.64
CA LEU A 183 -10.60 0.17 -20.18
C LEU A 183 -11.35 1.11 -21.13
N ARG A 184 -11.55 0.72 -22.39
CA ARG A 184 -12.19 1.58 -23.39
C ARG A 184 -13.66 1.88 -23.09
N GLY A 185 -14.34 0.96 -22.42
CA GLY A 185 -15.75 1.10 -22.06
C GLY A 185 -16.01 1.58 -20.63
N LEU A 186 -14.97 1.79 -19.83
CA LEU A 186 -15.14 2.23 -18.46
C LEU A 186 -15.32 3.76 -18.38
N PRO A 187 -16.33 4.25 -17.63
CA PRO A 187 -16.52 5.68 -17.40
C PRO A 187 -15.36 6.26 -16.56
N ALA A 188 -15.38 7.60 -16.41
CA ALA A 188 -14.58 8.25 -15.39
C ALA A 188 -14.97 7.76 -13.99
N PRO A 189 -14.03 7.72 -13.03
CA PRO A 189 -14.38 7.45 -11.64
C PRO A 189 -15.41 8.46 -11.12
N ASP A 190 -16.38 7.98 -10.35
CA ASP A 190 -17.35 8.84 -9.68
C ASP A 190 -16.93 9.05 -8.22
N PHE A 191 -16.77 10.32 -7.84
CA PHE A 191 -16.41 10.74 -6.49
C PHE A 191 -17.57 11.37 -5.73
N ASP A 192 -18.76 11.45 -6.32
CA ASP A 192 -19.93 11.98 -5.64
C ASP A 192 -20.33 11.12 -4.45
N GLY A 193 -20.83 11.78 -3.42
CA GLY A 193 -21.18 11.11 -2.16
C GLY A 193 -20.02 10.84 -1.20
N LEU A 194 -18.77 11.02 -1.66
CA LEU A 194 -17.62 11.03 -0.76
C LEU A 194 -17.55 12.37 -0.01
N PRO A 195 -17.19 12.39 1.27
CA PRO A 195 -17.03 13.63 2.05
C PRO A 195 -15.68 14.28 1.71
N LEU A 196 -15.51 14.73 0.46
CA LEU A 196 -14.23 15.22 -0.07
C LEU A 196 -13.69 16.44 0.70
N ASP A 197 -14.58 17.23 1.31
CA ASP A 197 -14.29 18.36 2.18
C ASP A 197 -13.67 17.97 3.54
N ARG A 198 -13.77 16.69 3.92
CA ARG A 198 -13.27 16.15 5.19
C ARG A 198 -11.97 15.39 5.07
N TYR A 199 -11.47 15.20 3.85
CA TYR A 199 -10.17 14.57 3.66
C TYR A 199 -9.06 15.50 4.16
N TRP A 200 -8.14 14.94 4.88
CA TRP A 200 -7.02 15.68 5.42
C TRP A 200 -5.96 15.94 4.34
N SER A 201 -6.28 16.83 3.46
CA SER A 201 -5.44 17.27 2.36
C SER A 201 -5.53 18.80 2.25
N PRO A 202 -4.43 19.53 1.98
CA PRO A 202 -4.46 20.99 1.81
C PRO A 202 -5.36 21.45 0.67
N GLN A 203 -5.49 20.64 -0.37
CA GLN A 203 -6.38 20.83 -1.51
C GLN A 203 -6.89 19.46 -1.97
N LEU A 204 -8.01 19.47 -2.67
CA LEU A 204 -8.54 18.25 -3.26
C LEU A 204 -7.62 17.75 -4.36
N LEU A 205 -7.23 16.49 -4.26
CA LEU A 205 -6.51 15.75 -5.27
C LEU A 205 -7.29 14.49 -5.60
N LEU A 206 -7.53 14.24 -6.88
CA LEU A 206 -8.28 13.07 -7.33
C LEU A 206 -7.35 12.03 -7.97
N PRO A 207 -7.45 10.76 -7.60
CA PRO A 207 -6.77 9.69 -8.31
C PRO A 207 -7.50 9.37 -9.62
N TYR A 208 -6.74 9.03 -10.66
CA TYR A 208 -7.26 8.59 -11.94
C TYR A 208 -6.34 7.54 -12.57
N ASP A 209 -6.89 6.49 -13.15
CA ASP A 209 -6.15 5.40 -13.78
C ASP A 209 -6.14 5.50 -15.32
N PRO A 210 -5.15 6.12 -15.95
CA PRO A 210 -5.04 6.17 -17.41
C PRO A 210 -4.69 4.81 -18.01
N THR A 211 -4.02 3.96 -17.23
CA THR A 211 -3.60 2.62 -17.65
C THR A 211 -3.73 1.65 -16.47
N ARG A 212 -3.80 0.36 -16.76
CA ARG A 212 -3.73 -0.71 -15.75
C ARG A 212 -2.76 -1.79 -16.19
N GLY A 213 -2.10 -2.42 -15.20
CA GLY A 213 -1.00 -3.32 -15.41
C GLY A 213 0.31 -2.58 -15.71
N CYS A 214 1.40 -3.31 -15.78
CA CYS A 214 2.72 -2.75 -16.02
C CYS A 214 3.22 -3.18 -17.40
N TYR A 215 3.60 -2.21 -18.25
CA TYR A 215 4.13 -2.53 -19.58
C TYR A 215 5.44 -3.33 -19.53
N TRP A 216 6.23 -3.19 -18.44
CA TRP A 216 7.43 -3.99 -18.22
C TRP A 216 7.09 -5.41 -17.76
N GLY A 217 6.33 -5.55 -16.67
CA GLY A 217 5.75 -6.81 -16.18
C GLY A 217 6.76 -7.91 -15.79
N ARG A 218 8.07 -7.62 -15.66
CA ARG A 218 9.13 -8.64 -15.52
C ARG A 218 9.82 -8.67 -14.17
N CYS A 219 9.59 -7.65 -13.32
CA CYS A 219 10.27 -7.56 -12.03
C CYS A 219 9.99 -8.77 -11.16
N ALA A 220 11.05 -9.46 -10.70
CA ALA A 220 10.94 -10.74 -10.01
C ALA A 220 10.19 -10.66 -8.66
N PHE A 221 10.23 -9.52 -8.00
CA PHE A 221 9.58 -9.28 -6.72
C PHE A 221 8.11 -8.89 -6.83
N CYS A 222 7.68 -8.44 -8.02
CA CYS A 222 6.40 -7.79 -8.22
C CYS A 222 5.30 -8.81 -8.56
N HIS A 223 4.10 -8.54 -8.05
CA HIS A 223 2.87 -9.26 -8.41
C HIS A 223 1.69 -8.28 -8.45
N TYR A 224 1.84 -7.22 -9.26
CA TYR A 224 0.76 -6.27 -9.53
C TYR A 224 -0.19 -6.77 -10.62
N GLY A 225 -1.41 -6.26 -10.61
CA GLY A 225 -2.42 -6.62 -11.58
C GLY A 225 -2.76 -8.10 -11.50
N LEU A 226 -3.15 -8.54 -10.33
CA LEU A 226 -3.35 -9.91 -9.92
C LEU A 226 -4.07 -10.79 -10.93
N THR A 227 -3.36 -11.75 -11.47
CA THR A 227 -3.93 -12.91 -12.16
C THR A 227 -3.45 -14.19 -11.49
N ALA A 228 -4.07 -15.32 -11.74
CA ALA A 228 -3.62 -16.61 -11.22
C ALA A 228 -2.17 -16.96 -11.65
N THR A 229 -1.70 -16.38 -12.75
CA THR A 229 -0.42 -16.71 -13.40
C THR A 229 0.62 -15.59 -13.33
N GLY A 230 0.31 -14.45 -12.71
CA GLY A 230 1.24 -13.32 -12.62
C GLY A 230 0.59 -11.95 -12.82
N THR A 231 1.32 -11.02 -13.40
CA THR A 231 0.88 -9.65 -13.63
C THR A 231 -0.15 -9.58 -14.76
N ALA A 232 -1.22 -8.81 -14.60
CA ALA A 232 -2.20 -8.56 -15.64
C ALA A 232 -1.55 -7.88 -16.85
N ARG A 233 -2.07 -8.20 -18.04
CA ARG A 233 -1.63 -7.56 -19.27
C ARG A 233 -1.81 -6.05 -19.19
N TYR A 234 -0.82 -5.31 -19.67
CA TYR A 234 -0.87 -3.85 -19.77
C TYR A 234 -1.98 -3.40 -20.73
N ARG A 235 -2.78 -2.44 -20.31
CA ARG A 235 -3.91 -1.86 -21.07
C ARG A 235 -3.93 -0.35 -20.86
N GLU A 236 -4.39 0.38 -21.86
CA GLU A 236 -4.45 1.84 -21.89
C GLU A 236 -5.86 2.33 -22.23
N ARG A 237 -6.27 3.43 -21.64
CA ARG A 237 -7.37 4.25 -22.16
C ARG A 237 -6.87 5.05 -23.35
N ALA A 238 -7.75 5.42 -24.27
CA ALA A 238 -7.41 6.39 -25.30
C ALA A 238 -7.01 7.72 -24.65
N VAL A 239 -5.95 8.35 -25.15
CA VAL A 239 -5.43 9.60 -24.57
C VAL A 239 -6.50 10.68 -24.56
N GLU A 240 -7.31 10.75 -25.63
CA GLU A 240 -8.42 11.69 -25.78
C GLU A 240 -9.47 11.50 -24.68
N THR A 241 -9.82 10.24 -24.38
CA THR A 241 -10.73 9.89 -23.27
C THR A 241 -10.14 10.28 -21.91
N VAL A 242 -8.83 10.11 -21.71
CA VAL A 242 -8.17 10.53 -20.46
C VAL A 242 -8.30 12.04 -20.28
N VAL A 243 -8.02 12.83 -21.33
CA VAL A 243 -8.12 14.30 -21.29
C VAL A 243 -9.56 14.74 -21.02
N GLU A 244 -10.54 14.14 -21.70
CA GLU A 244 -11.96 14.39 -21.46
C GLU A 244 -12.38 14.12 -20.03
N HIS A 245 -12.03 12.94 -19.49
CA HIS A 245 -12.35 12.56 -18.13
C HIS A 245 -11.72 13.50 -17.09
N LEU A 246 -10.43 13.82 -17.25
CA LEU A 246 -9.73 14.73 -16.33
C LEU A 246 -10.34 16.13 -16.37
N GLY A 247 -10.71 16.63 -17.56
CA GLY A 247 -11.41 17.90 -17.73
C GLY A 247 -12.77 17.91 -17.02
N ALA A 248 -13.58 16.88 -17.23
CA ALA A 248 -14.88 16.75 -16.59
C ALA A 248 -14.77 16.66 -15.05
N LEU A 249 -13.85 15.85 -14.54
CA LEU A 249 -13.58 15.73 -13.10
C LEU A 249 -13.07 17.04 -12.50
N SER A 250 -12.19 17.76 -13.22
CA SER A 250 -11.68 19.05 -12.80
C SER A 250 -12.79 20.08 -12.61
N VAL A 251 -13.70 20.18 -13.56
CA VAL A 251 -14.86 21.08 -13.50
C VAL A 251 -15.83 20.65 -12.40
N ARG A 252 -16.21 19.36 -12.37
CA ARG A 252 -17.20 18.83 -11.42
C ARG A 252 -16.79 19.01 -9.96
N HIS A 253 -15.51 18.81 -9.65
CA HIS A 253 -15.01 18.81 -8.28
C HIS A 253 -14.18 20.05 -7.91
N GLY A 254 -14.00 20.99 -8.84
CA GLY A 254 -13.27 22.22 -8.58
C GLY A 254 -11.79 22.02 -8.23
N THR A 255 -11.16 20.98 -8.80
CA THR A 255 -9.74 20.71 -8.58
C THR A 255 -8.94 20.66 -9.86
N ARG A 256 -7.69 21.08 -9.80
CA ARG A 256 -6.74 20.91 -10.91
C ARG A 256 -5.68 19.84 -10.63
N TYR A 257 -5.72 19.20 -9.45
CA TYR A 257 -4.70 18.26 -9.00
C TYR A 257 -5.14 16.82 -9.19
N PHE A 258 -4.29 16.04 -9.86
CA PHE A 258 -4.54 14.63 -10.12
C PHE A 258 -3.32 13.76 -9.80
N TYR A 259 -3.58 12.61 -9.21
CA TYR A 259 -2.61 11.52 -9.15
C TYR A 259 -2.97 10.50 -10.21
N LEU A 260 -2.14 10.37 -11.23
CA LEU A 260 -2.30 9.33 -12.25
C LEU A 260 -1.84 8.02 -11.64
N SER A 261 -2.79 7.32 -11.04
CA SER A 261 -2.59 6.09 -10.27
C SER A 261 -2.50 4.91 -11.23
N GLN A 262 -1.30 4.39 -11.41
CA GLN A 262 -1.02 3.28 -12.33
C GLN A 262 0.24 2.54 -11.92
N ASP A 263 0.37 1.28 -12.35
CA ASP A 263 1.55 0.47 -12.05
C ASP A 263 2.82 0.99 -12.76
N SER A 264 2.72 1.26 -14.04
CA SER A 264 3.74 1.97 -14.84
C SER A 264 3.24 2.18 -16.27
N VAL A 265 3.23 3.43 -16.74
CA VAL A 265 2.82 3.79 -18.09
C VAL A 265 4.01 3.71 -19.07
N ALA A 266 3.75 3.25 -20.29
CA ALA A 266 4.75 3.23 -21.35
C ALA A 266 5.21 4.67 -21.70
N PRO A 267 6.51 4.94 -21.89
CA PRO A 267 7.03 6.29 -22.16
C PRO A 267 6.39 6.97 -23.39
N LYS A 268 6.06 6.19 -24.42
CA LYS A 268 5.38 6.70 -25.62
C LYS A 268 3.99 7.24 -25.29
N THR A 269 3.21 6.50 -24.52
CA THR A 269 1.86 6.90 -24.09
C THR A 269 1.91 8.08 -23.14
N LEU A 270 2.86 8.07 -22.22
CA LEU A 270 3.08 9.18 -21.30
C LEU A 270 3.38 10.49 -22.06
N GLY A 271 4.23 10.44 -23.10
CA GLY A 271 4.54 11.59 -23.94
C GLY A 271 3.31 12.09 -24.71
N ARG A 272 2.52 11.20 -25.30
CA ARG A 272 1.27 11.56 -26.00
C ARG A 272 0.25 12.21 -25.05
N LEU A 273 0.11 11.65 -23.84
CA LEU A 273 -0.77 12.21 -22.82
C LEU A 273 -0.35 13.61 -22.41
N ALA A 274 0.96 13.82 -22.21
CA ALA A 274 1.50 15.13 -21.85
C ALA A 274 1.25 16.18 -22.95
N ASP A 275 1.42 15.83 -24.23
CA ASP A 275 1.14 16.74 -25.35
C ASP A 275 -0.35 17.04 -25.42
N ALA A 276 -1.22 16.04 -25.35
CA ALA A 276 -2.67 16.24 -25.41
C ALA A 276 -3.18 17.11 -24.23
N LEU A 277 -2.63 16.94 -23.03
CA LEU A 277 -2.93 17.81 -21.88
C LEU A 277 -2.45 19.26 -22.12
N ALA A 278 -1.26 19.45 -22.69
CA ALA A 278 -0.77 20.78 -23.03
C ALA A 278 -1.63 21.46 -24.10
N GLU A 279 -2.10 20.72 -25.09
CA GLU A 279 -2.95 21.21 -26.20
C GLU A 279 -4.40 21.47 -25.76
N SER A 280 -4.88 20.77 -24.73
CA SER A 280 -6.27 20.90 -24.26
C SER A 280 -6.61 22.24 -23.61
N GLY A 281 -5.61 23.03 -23.21
CA GLY A 281 -5.80 24.26 -22.45
C GLY A 281 -6.21 24.05 -20.98
N LEU A 282 -6.30 22.83 -20.52
CA LEU A 282 -6.59 22.51 -19.12
C LEU A 282 -5.37 22.83 -18.23
N ASP A 283 -5.57 23.68 -17.20
CA ASP A 283 -4.52 23.99 -16.24
C ASP A 283 -4.40 22.92 -15.16
N LEU A 284 -4.07 21.70 -15.57
CA LEU A 284 -3.94 20.57 -14.63
C LEU A 284 -2.53 20.46 -14.05
N ARG A 285 -2.45 19.88 -12.85
CA ARG A 285 -1.22 19.51 -12.17
C ARG A 285 -1.32 18.06 -11.76
N TRP A 286 -0.35 17.27 -12.17
CA TRP A 286 -0.39 15.85 -11.89
C TRP A 286 0.96 15.25 -11.51
N GLY A 287 0.89 14.12 -10.81
CA GLY A 287 2.02 13.26 -10.52
C GLY A 287 1.69 11.82 -10.86
N THR A 288 2.71 10.98 -10.98
CA THR A 288 2.53 9.58 -11.34
C THR A 288 3.73 8.73 -10.94
N ASP A 289 3.53 7.42 -10.87
CA ASP A 289 4.60 6.44 -10.67
C ASP A 289 5.18 5.99 -12.00
N LEU A 290 6.51 5.93 -12.08
CA LEU A 290 7.23 5.57 -13.29
C LEU A 290 8.35 4.58 -13.02
N ARG A 291 8.67 3.80 -14.01
CA ARG A 291 9.94 3.09 -14.09
C ARG A 291 11.00 4.04 -14.64
N PRO A 292 12.18 4.19 -13.97
CA PRO A 292 13.26 5.01 -14.53
C PRO A 292 13.81 4.36 -15.80
N GLU A 293 13.88 5.16 -16.89
CA GLU A 293 14.27 4.66 -18.21
C GLU A 293 15.14 5.63 -18.99
N ALA A 294 15.84 5.10 -19.99
CA ALA A 294 16.64 5.91 -20.90
C ALA A 294 15.79 6.92 -21.69
N GLN A 295 14.51 6.58 -21.93
CA GLN A 295 13.53 7.42 -22.63
C GLN A 295 13.13 8.67 -21.84
N LEU A 296 13.34 8.69 -20.50
CA LEU A 296 13.18 9.90 -19.69
C LEU A 296 14.33 10.89 -19.97
N GLY A 297 14.51 11.22 -21.24
CA GLY A 297 15.45 12.23 -21.71
C GLY A 297 14.93 13.65 -21.52
N PRO A 298 15.78 14.67 -21.76
CA PRO A 298 15.41 16.09 -21.57
C PRO A 298 14.15 16.49 -22.34
N GLU A 299 14.00 16.02 -23.58
CA GLU A 299 12.87 16.33 -24.44
C GLU A 299 11.56 15.79 -23.86
N LEU A 300 11.50 14.51 -23.47
CA LEU A 300 10.31 13.94 -22.85
C LEU A 300 9.99 14.63 -21.54
N CYS A 301 10.98 14.87 -20.67
CA CYS A 301 10.75 15.59 -19.42
C CYS A 301 10.19 17.00 -19.63
N ALA A 302 10.68 17.74 -20.65
CA ALA A 302 10.13 19.04 -21.01
C ALA A 302 8.67 18.94 -21.49
N ARG A 303 8.32 17.93 -22.28
CA ARG A 303 6.92 17.67 -22.69
C ARG A 303 6.04 17.37 -21.49
N LEU A 304 6.49 16.51 -20.56
CA LEU A 304 5.77 16.18 -19.33
C LEU A 304 5.48 17.45 -18.52
N ARG A 305 6.49 18.32 -18.35
CA ARG A 305 6.34 19.58 -17.62
C ARG A 305 5.32 20.50 -18.28
N ARG A 306 5.37 20.65 -19.59
CA ARG A 306 4.37 21.45 -20.34
C ARG A 306 2.96 20.90 -20.17
N GLY A 307 2.79 19.57 -20.15
CA GLY A 307 1.52 18.88 -19.90
C GLY A 307 1.06 18.89 -18.44
N GLY A 308 1.74 19.63 -17.55
CA GLY A 308 1.33 19.80 -16.15
C GLY A 308 1.93 18.82 -15.15
N ALA A 309 2.89 17.99 -15.54
CA ALA A 309 3.58 17.11 -14.59
C ALA A 309 4.35 17.90 -13.54
N VAL A 310 4.13 17.57 -12.28
CA VAL A 310 4.75 18.22 -11.10
C VAL A 310 5.70 17.26 -10.38
N ALA A 311 5.34 15.99 -10.29
CA ALA A 311 6.11 14.99 -9.59
C ALA A 311 6.07 13.63 -10.28
N CYS A 312 7.15 12.87 -10.17
CA CYS A 312 7.23 11.49 -10.61
C CYS A 312 7.91 10.65 -9.53
N SER A 313 7.24 9.59 -9.08
CA SER A 313 7.84 8.59 -8.21
C SER A 313 8.49 7.49 -9.06
N LEU A 314 9.78 7.26 -8.83
CA LEU A 314 10.60 6.34 -9.60
C LEU A 314 10.87 5.06 -8.81
N GLY A 315 10.38 3.93 -9.29
CA GLY A 315 10.75 2.62 -8.76
C GLY A 315 12.17 2.26 -9.16
N VAL A 316 13.15 2.69 -8.36
CA VAL A 316 14.59 2.43 -8.58
C VAL A 316 15.00 1.08 -8.00
N GLU A 317 14.46 0.73 -6.86
CA GLU A 317 14.62 -0.49 -6.07
C GLU A 317 16.02 -0.64 -5.46
N SER A 318 17.07 -0.62 -6.26
CA SER A 318 18.47 -0.75 -5.84
C SER A 318 19.41 0.01 -6.76
N ALA A 319 20.58 0.41 -6.26
CA ALA A 319 21.68 0.89 -7.09
C ALA A 319 22.80 -0.15 -7.26
N SER A 320 22.60 -1.40 -6.83
CA SER A 320 23.51 -2.51 -7.16
C SER A 320 23.21 -3.04 -8.57
N PRO A 321 24.18 -3.03 -9.51
CA PRO A 321 23.97 -3.62 -10.83
C PRO A 321 23.59 -5.11 -10.77
N ARG A 322 24.11 -5.86 -9.79
CA ARG A 322 23.77 -7.28 -9.61
C ARG A 322 22.33 -7.45 -9.13
N VAL A 323 21.92 -6.69 -8.14
CA VAL A 323 20.54 -6.77 -7.62
C VAL A 323 19.56 -6.35 -8.70
N LEU A 324 19.81 -5.27 -9.45
CA LEU A 324 18.96 -4.83 -10.56
C LEU A 324 18.80 -5.90 -11.65
N ARG A 325 19.87 -6.64 -11.98
CA ARG A 325 19.77 -7.79 -12.89
C ARG A 325 18.97 -8.94 -12.29
N LEU A 326 19.21 -9.25 -11.01
CA LEU A 326 18.55 -10.35 -10.31
C LEU A 326 17.03 -10.14 -10.22
N ILE A 327 16.60 -8.90 -9.96
CA ILE A 327 15.18 -8.53 -9.93
C ILE A 327 14.58 -8.30 -11.33
N ASP A 328 15.36 -8.41 -12.39
CA ASP A 328 14.94 -8.14 -13.78
C ASP A 328 14.32 -6.74 -13.98
N LYS A 329 14.92 -5.73 -13.32
CA LYS A 329 14.45 -4.35 -13.44
C LYS A 329 14.71 -3.74 -14.82
N GLY A 330 15.74 -4.22 -15.55
CA GLY A 330 16.06 -3.79 -16.91
C GLY A 330 16.66 -2.39 -17.01
N VAL A 331 17.21 -1.85 -15.92
CA VAL A 331 17.88 -0.54 -15.87
C VAL A 331 19.24 -0.65 -15.17
N THR A 332 20.04 0.39 -15.30
CA THR A 332 21.32 0.53 -14.59
C THR A 332 21.31 1.77 -13.72
N PRO A 333 22.17 1.87 -12.69
CA PRO A 333 22.27 3.09 -11.88
C PRO A 333 22.58 4.35 -12.71
N ALA A 334 23.35 4.22 -13.79
CA ALA A 334 23.66 5.33 -14.70
C ALA A 334 22.41 5.85 -15.43
N ILE A 335 21.54 4.95 -15.93
CA ILE A 335 20.25 5.31 -16.55
C ILE A 335 19.36 5.99 -15.53
N VAL A 336 19.25 5.43 -14.33
CA VAL A 336 18.45 6.01 -13.24
C VAL A 336 18.93 7.41 -12.90
N GLY A 337 20.23 7.62 -12.68
CA GLY A 337 20.80 8.94 -12.37
C GLY A 337 20.56 9.97 -13.47
N LYS A 338 20.60 9.57 -14.75
CA LYS A 338 20.23 10.46 -15.86
C LYS A 338 18.76 10.84 -15.82
N ALA A 339 17.86 9.88 -15.63
CA ALA A 339 16.42 10.14 -15.54
C ALA A 339 16.06 11.10 -14.39
N VAL A 340 16.64 10.90 -13.21
CA VAL A 340 16.48 11.78 -12.04
C VAL A 340 16.92 13.20 -12.35
N ARG A 341 18.09 13.38 -12.93
CA ARG A 341 18.60 14.72 -13.30
C ARG A 341 17.75 15.40 -14.36
N ASN A 342 17.29 14.67 -15.39
CA ASN A 342 16.46 15.22 -16.45
C ASN A 342 15.09 15.69 -15.90
N LEU A 343 14.46 14.93 -14.99
CA LEU A 343 13.24 15.36 -14.33
C LEU A 343 13.47 16.62 -13.51
N ALA A 344 14.51 16.66 -12.68
CA ALA A 344 14.85 17.82 -11.87
C ALA A 344 15.13 19.06 -12.74
N GLN A 345 15.87 18.93 -13.84
CA GLN A 345 16.14 20.02 -14.79
C GLN A 345 14.87 20.53 -15.48
N ALA A 346 13.89 19.67 -15.70
CA ALA A 346 12.58 20.06 -16.22
C ALA A 346 11.65 20.68 -15.15
N GLY A 347 12.09 20.78 -13.90
CA GLY A 347 11.28 21.27 -12.78
C GLY A 347 10.21 20.26 -12.31
N ILE A 348 10.44 18.98 -12.55
CA ILE A 348 9.58 17.88 -12.07
C ILE A 348 10.25 17.25 -10.86
N ALA A 349 9.54 17.17 -9.76
CA ALA A 349 10.01 16.57 -8.53
C ALA A 349 10.23 15.05 -8.73
N ALA A 350 11.44 14.58 -8.50
CA ALA A 350 11.76 13.15 -8.58
C ALA A 350 11.72 12.56 -7.17
N GLU A 351 10.76 11.68 -6.91
CA GLU A 351 10.70 10.87 -5.71
C GLU A 351 11.26 9.48 -5.98
N ILE A 352 12.08 8.96 -5.09
CA ILE A 352 12.80 7.70 -5.31
C ILE A 352 12.30 6.62 -4.36
N MET A 353 11.91 5.49 -4.93
CA MET A 353 11.52 4.30 -4.17
C MET A 353 12.59 3.23 -4.31
N CYS A 354 13.14 2.81 -3.18
CA CYS A 354 14.13 1.75 -3.07
C CYS A 354 13.75 0.77 -1.96
N PHE A 355 14.37 -0.38 -1.96
CA PHE A 355 14.35 -1.28 -0.82
C PHE A 355 15.74 -1.87 -0.56
N THR A 356 15.96 -2.36 0.65
CA THR A 356 17.10 -3.16 1.06
C THR A 356 16.64 -4.55 1.44
N ASP A 357 17.60 -5.43 1.73
CA ASP A 357 17.34 -6.80 2.19
C ASP A 357 16.65 -7.70 1.13
N PHE A 358 16.83 -7.37 -0.17
CA PHE A 358 16.53 -8.35 -1.20
C PHE A 358 17.35 -9.62 -0.96
N PRO A 359 16.78 -10.83 -1.14
CA PRO A 359 17.55 -12.07 -0.93
C PRO A 359 18.89 -12.05 -1.61
N THR A 360 19.94 -12.40 -0.87
CA THR A 360 21.36 -12.36 -1.27
C THR A 360 21.99 -10.96 -1.44
N GLU A 361 21.27 -9.87 -1.24
CA GLU A 361 21.86 -8.53 -1.27
C GLU A 361 22.87 -8.36 -0.14
N THR A 362 24.12 -8.09 -0.46
CA THR A 362 25.19 -7.87 0.52
C THR A 362 25.07 -6.49 1.19
N PHE A 363 25.80 -6.30 2.30
CA PHE A 363 25.89 -5.00 2.96
C PHE A 363 26.43 -3.91 2.03
N ASP A 364 27.47 -4.21 1.25
CA ASP A 364 28.10 -3.24 0.34
C ASP A 364 27.16 -2.83 -0.80
N GLU A 365 26.29 -3.74 -1.26
CA GLU A 365 25.27 -3.47 -2.26
C GLU A 365 24.14 -2.59 -1.73
N ALA A 366 23.66 -2.86 -0.52
CA ALA A 366 22.70 -1.99 0.17
C ALA A 366 23.29 -0.59 0.40
N MET A 367 24.54 -0.52 0.85
CA MET A 367 25.25 0.76 1.01
C MET A 367 25.48 1.49 -0.33
N ALA A 368 25.62 0.77 -1.45
CA ALA A 368 25.71 1.40 -2.77
C ALA A 368 24.40 2.12 -3.13
N THR A 369 23.24 1.58 -2.71
CA THR A 369 21.95 2.26 -2.88
C THR A 369 21.89 3.55 -2.06
N LEU A 370 22.35 3.55 -0.81
CA LEU A 370 22.38 4.77 0.00
C LEU A 370 23.34 5.81 -0.55
N ARG A 371 24.54 5.41 -0.99
CA ARG A 371 25.50 6.31 -1.66
C ARG A 371 24.91 6.93 -2.92
N PHE A 372 24.22 6.15 -3.74
CA PHE A 372 23.54 6.65 -4.93
C PHE A 372 22.50 7.73 -4.57
N LEU A 373 21.71 7.51 -3.53
CA LEU A 373 20.75 8.52 -3.06
C LEU A 373 21.46 9.79 -2.58
N GLU A 374 22.56 9.67 -1.86
CA GLU A 374 23.39 10.79 -1.41
C GLU A 374 23.98 11.57 -2.57
N GLU A 375 24.55 10.89 -3.57
CA GLU A 375 25.10 11.50 -4.79
C GLU A 375 24.03 12.23 -5.63
N GLN A 376 22.82 11.68 -5.68
CA GLN A 376 21.70 12.32 -6.40
C GLN A 376 20.89 13.30 -5.55
N ALA A 377 21.24 13.52 -4.28
CA ALA A 377 20.51 14.36 -3.35
C ALA A 377 20.10 15.75 -3.91
N PRO A 378 20.94 16.47 -4.70
CA PRO A 378 20.55 17.75 -5.29
C PRO A 378 19.38 17.67 -6.26
N HIS A 379 19.10 16.49 -6.81
CA HIS A 379 18.10 16.25 -7.84
C HIS A 379 16.89 15.46 -7.34
N ILE A 380 16.94 14.94 -6.11
CA ILE A 380 15.87 14.16 -5.47
C ILE A 380 14.99 15.09 -4.63
N ALA A 381 13.70 15.02 -4.84
CA ALA A 381 12.71 15.74 -4.04
C ALA A 381 12.39 15.03 -2.72
N ALA A 382 12.21 13.73 -2.78
CA ALA A 382 12.01 12.84 -1.64
C ALA A 382 12.47 11.41 -1.98
N PHE A 383 12.66 10.57 -0.97
CA PHE A 383 12.93 9.15 -1.18
C PHE A 383 12.35 8.27 -0.08
N ILE A 384 12.15 7.01 -0.43
CA ILE A 384 11.80 5.93 0.49
C ILE A 384 12.79 4.81 0.32
N VAL A 385 13.25 4.25 1.44
CA VAL A 385 13.97 2.99 1.46
C VAL A 385 13.24 2.04 2.41
N GLY A 386 12.48 1.11 1.83
CA GLY A 386 11.81 0.04 2.56
C GLY A 386 12.70 -1.19 2.75
N GLN A 387 12.18 -2.18 3.44
CA GLN A 387 12.76 -3.52 3.45
C GLN A 387 12.01 -4.39 2.45
N PHE A 388 12.72 -5.31 1.80
CA PHE A 388 12.09 -6.27 0.89
C PHE A 388 11.09 -7.15 1.64
N GLU A 389 9.89 -7.24 1.11
CA GLU A 389 8.87 -8.18 1.54
C GLU A 389 8.57 -9.19 0.45
N LEU A 390 8.57 -10.47 0.81
CA LEU A 390 8.23 -11.54 -0.12
C LEU A 390 6.72 -11.53 -0.39
N THR A 391 6.36 -11.33 -1.64
CA THR A 391 4.96 -11.27 -2.07
C THR A 391 4.50 -12.59 -2.67
N HIS A 392 3.34 -13.05 -2.25
CA HIS A 392 2.70 -14.21 -2.88
C HIS A 392 2.53 -14.00 -4.39
N GLY A 393 2.77 -15.07 -5.16
CA GLY A 393 2.66 -15.03 -6.63
C GLY A 393 3.84 -14.39 -7.36
N SER A 394 4.74 -13.67 -6.67
CA SER A 394 5.96 -13.14 -7.27
C SER A 394 6.88 -14.26 -7.77
N ARG A 395 7.74 -13.95 -8.75
CA ARG A 395 8.73 -14.93 -9.24
C ARG A 395 9.68 -15.38 -8.13
N VAL A 396 10.04 -14.48 -7.20
CA VAL A 396 10.85 -14.84 -6.02
C VAL A 396 10.17 -15.91 -5.16
N ALA A 397 8.85 -15.80 -4.96
CA ALA A 397 8.10 -16.80 -4.20
C ALA A 397 7.92 -18.13 -4.95
N ARG A 398 7.82 -18.10 -6.28
CA ARG A 398 7.65 -19.30 -7.12
C ARG A 398 8.95 -20.06 -7.37
N GLU A 399 10.07 -19.35 -7.40
CA GLU A 399 11.40 -19.87 -7.70
C GLU A 399 12.39 -19.61 -6.55
N PRO A 400 12.07 -19.99 -5.30
CA PRO A 400 12.81 -19.53 -4.12
C PRO A 400 14.29 -19.93 -4.16
N SER A 401 14.61 -21.09 -4.72
CA SER A 401 15.99 -21.55 -4.84
C SER A 401 16.85 -20.69 -5.77
N HIS A 402 16.26 -20.14 -6.84
CA HIS A 402 16.95 -19.23 -7.77
C HIS A 402 17.40 -17.94 -7.08
N PHE A 403 16.59 -17.47 -6.14
CA PHE A 403 16.85 -16.25 -5.37
C PHE A 403 17.56 -16.50 -4.03
N GLY A 404 18.14 -17.67 -3.84
CA GLY A 404 18.93 -18.00 -2.64
C GLY A 404 18.11 -18.22 -1.38
N LEU A 405 16.81 -18.41 -1.51
CA LEU A 405 15.96 -18.77 -0.38
C LEU A 405 16.11 -20.26 -0.05
N ARG A 406 16.14 -20.56 1.25
CA ARG A 406 16.08 -21.92 1.77
C ARG A 406 14.64 -22.40 1.92
N GLU A 407 13.80 -21.54 2.46
CA GLU A 407 12.39 -21.82 2.72
C GLU A 407 11.57 -20.53 2.65
N SER A 408 10.30 -20.66 2.30
CA SER A 408 9.27 -19.65 2.52
C SER A 408 8.05 -20.32 3.12
N TRP A 409 7.33 -19.63 4.01
CA TRP A 409 6.27 -20.23 4.79
C TRP A 409 5.28 -19.19 5.32
N ILE A 410 4.06 -19.64 5.59
CA ILE A 410 3.05 -18.89 6.34
C ILE A 410 2.90 -19.51 7.73
N VAL A 411 2.46 -18.70 8.69
CA VAL A 411 2.26 -19.19 10.06
C VAL A 411 1.12 -20.19 10.09
N ARG A 412 1.36 -21.30 10.80
CA ARG A 412 0.34 -22.33 10.98
C ARG A 412 -0.84 -21.74 11.76
N GLY A 413 -2.05 -21.86 11.21
CA GLY A 413 -3.26 -21.33 11.80
C GLY A 413 -3.64 -19.93 11.31
N ASP A 414 -2.77 -19.22 10.57
CA ASP A 414 -3.13 -18.00 9.87
C ASP A 414 -4.09 -18.33 8.72
N ALA A 415 -5.38 -18.12 8.94
CA ALA A 415 -6.43 -18.43 7.97
C ALA A 415 -6.33 -17.58 6.70
N LEU A 416 -5.80 -16.38 6.79
CA LEU A 416 -5.68 -15.46 5.67
C LEU A 416 -4.31 -15.54 4.99
N GLY A 417 -3.26 -15.95 5.73
CA GLY A 417 -1.92 -16.14 5.19
C GLY A 417 -1.37 -14.91 4.47
N THR A 418 -1.64 -13.72 4.98
CA THR A 418 -1.24 -12.45 4.32
C THR A 418 0.26 -12.22 4.38
N ALA A 419 0.92 -12.74 5.42
CA ALA A 419 2.34 -12.60 5.63
C ALA A 419 3.10 -13.83 5.15
N LEU A 420 3.97 -13.65 4.16
CA LEU A 420 4.87 -14.70 3.70
C LEU A 420 6.26 -14.49 4.30
N PHE A 421 6.66 -15.40 5.16
CA PHE A 421 7.98 -15.40 5.77
C PHE A 421 8.97 -16.15 4.90
N PHE A 422 10.25 -15.83 5.01
CA PHE A 422 11.29 -16.53 4.29
C PHE A 422 12.62 -16.55 5.03
N ALA A 423 13.47 -17.50 4.69
CA ALA A 423 14.85 -17.55 5.16
C ALA A 423 15.80 -17.74 3.97
N GLU A 424 16.90 -17.01 3.98
CA GLU A 424 17.99 -17.20 3.03
C GLU A 424 18.79 -18.49 3.34
N ARG A 425 19.40 -19.09 2.33
CA ARG A 425 20.34 -20.22 2.51
C ARG A 425 21.56 -19.80 3.30
N ARG A 426 22.06 -18.57 3.07
CA ARG A 426 23.14 -17.94 3.81
C ARG A 426 22.73 -16.52 4.12
N SER A 427 22.89 -16.08 5.36
CA SER A 427 22.62 -14.70 5.73
C SER A 427 23.53 -13.76 4.92
N SER A 428 22.93 -12.85 4.18
CA SER A 428 23.64 -11.90 3.32
C SER A 428 24.26 -10.73 4.10
N LYS A 429 23.79 -10.50 5.33
CA LYS A 429 24.26 -9.41 6.22
C LYS A 429 24.38 -9.90 7.65
N ARG A 430 25.46 -9.50 8.34
CA ARG A 430 25.63 -9.72 9.78
C ARG A 430 24.79 -8.72 10.58
N ALA A 431 24.47 -9.04 11.83
CA ALA A 431 23.68 -8.15 12.70
C ALA A 431 24.29 -6.74 12.82
N ARG A 432 25.61 -6.62 13.02
CA ARG A 432 26.32 -5.34 13.06
C ARG A 432 26.23 -4.53 11.76
N GLU A 433 26.17 -5.21 10.62
CA GLU A 433 26.04 -4.57 9.30
C GLU A 433 24.63 -4.02 9.11
N ARG A 434 23.60 -4.71 9.61
CA ARG A 434 22.22 -4.21 9.61
C ARG A 434 22.10 -2.93 10.44
N VAL A 435 22.64 -2.92 11.66
CA VAL A 435 22.66 -1.71 12.50
C VAL A 435 23.38 -0.55 11.81
N ARG A 436 24.52 -0.80 11.15
CA ARG A 436 25.24 0.24 10.40
C ARG A 436 24.45 0.76 9.20
N LEU A 437 23.71 -0.13 8.51
CA LEU A 437 22.84 0.25 7.38
C LEU A 437 21.70 1.14 7.87
N GLU A 438 21.01 0.77 8.96
CA GLU A 438 19.97 1.58 9.59
C GLU A 438 20.48 2.96 10.00
N GLN A 439 21.64 3.01 10.67
CA GLN A 439 22.26 4.29 11.06
C GLN A 439 22.65 5.15 9.85
N ALA A 440 23.09 4.55 8.76
CA ALA A 440 23.40 5.27 7.52
C ALA A 440 22.13 5.82 6.87
N LEU A 441 21.06 5.03 6.85
CA LEU A 441 19.75 5.46 6.35
C LEU A 441 19.18 6.60 7.21
N ASP A 442 19.30 6.51 8.53
CA ASP A 442 18.86 7.57 9.45
C ASP A 442 19.58 8.89 9.22
N ARG A 443 20.91 8.83 9.03
CA ARG A 443 21.71 10.03 8.70
C ARG A 443 21.29 10.62 7.37
N LEU A 444 21.13 9.79 6.33
CA LEU A 444 20.69 10.25 5.03
C LEU A 444 19.29 10.89 5.11
N ALA A 445 18.35 10.22 5.77
CA ALA A 445 16.96 10.69 5.92
C ALA A 445 16.86 11.99 6.73
N SER A 446 17.84 12.31 7.58
CA SER A 446 17.83 13.57 8.34
C SER A 446 17.96 14.81 7.45
N GLY A 447 18.47 14.69 6.22
CA GLY A 447 18.53 15.75 5.23
C GLY A 447 17.18 16.11 4.59
N TRP A 448 16.11 15.37 4.92
CA TRP A 448 14.75 15.62 4.45
C TRP A 448 13.76 15.53 5.61
N LEU A 449 12.58 16.14 5.49
CA LEU A 449 11.49 16.01 6.46
C LEU A 449 10.71 14.68 6.33
N LEU A 450 11.34 13.64 5.82
CA LEU A 450 10.66 12.38 5.48
C LEU A 450 9.99 11.71 6.67
N ARG A 451 10.66 11.71 7.85
CA ARG A 451 10.11 11.06 9.06
C ARG A 451 9.08 11.92 9.78
N SER A 452 9.12 13.23 9.58
CA SER A 452 8.17 14.18 10.16
C SER A 452 6.97 14.44 9.26
N TYR A 453 7.06 14.01 8.01
CA TYR A 453 5.99 14.16 7.02
C TYR A 453 5.28 12.82 6.80
N PRO A 454 4.08 12.63 7.33
CA PRO A 454 3.44 11.31 7.40
C PRO A 454 3.13 10.68 6.06
N TRP A 455 3.16 11.46 4.99
CA TRP A 455 2.87 10.97 3.63
C TRP A 455 4.11 10.76 2.77
N ALA A 456 5.25 11.27 3.17
CA ALA A 456 6.51 11.02 2.47
C ALA A 456 7.00 9.60 2.75
N GLY A 457 6.39 8.62 2.21
CA GLY A 457 6.79 7.26 2.48
C GLY A 457 5.79 6.21 2.04
N SER A 458 4.55 6.61 1.84
CA SER A 458 3.53 5.71 1.34
C SER A 458 2.71 6.43 0.30
N LEU A 459 2.86 6.09 -0.97
CA LEU A 459 2.13 6.74 -2.05
C LEU A 459 2.33 8.26 -2.01
N SER A 460 3.54 8.66 -1.83
CA SER A 460 4.02 10.00 -1.52
C SER A 460 3.60 11.03 -2.56
N THR A 461 3.56 10.64 -3.82
CA THR A 461 3.30 11.55 -4.94
C THR A 461 1.99 12.30 -4.80
N ALA A 462 0.94 11.66 -4.27
CA ALA A 462 -0.38 12.27 -4.19
C ALA A 462 -0.40 13.57 -3.39
N HIS A 463 0.13 13.56 -2.17
CA HIS A 463 0.09 14.75 -1.30
C HIS A 463 1.23 15.73 -1.55
N THR A 464 2.37 15.25 -1.99
CA THR A 464 3.57 16.07 -2.23
C THR A 464 3.40 16.98 -3.44
N ILE A 465 2.53 16.63 -4.39
CA ILE A 465 2.24 17.44 -5.59
C ILE A 465 1.95 18.92 -5.25
N PHE A 466 1.13 19.18 -4.22
CA PHE A 466 0.80 20.56 -3.82
C PHE A 466 2.01 21.37 -3.38
N TYR A 467 2.89 20.71 -2.64
CA TYR A 467 4.08 21.36 -2.10
C TYR A 467 5.09 21.62 -3.20
N TYR A 468 5.27 20.68 -4.12
CA TYR A 468 6.16 20.86 -5.27
C TYR A 468 5.65 21.92 -6.24
N ASP A 469 4.34 21.94 -6.52
CA ASP A 469 3.75 22.96 -7.39
C ASP A 469 3.90 24.37 -6.79
N ARG A 470 3.74 24.50 -5.48
CA ARG A 470 3.76 25.79 -4.78
C ARG A 470 5.14 26.25 -4.39
N PHE A 471 6.03 25.37 -3.97
CA PHE A 471 7.30 25.70 -3.32
C PHE A 471 8.52 25.14 -4.04
N GLY A 472 8.33 24.38 -5.12
CA GLY A 472 9.39 23.73 -5.87
C GLY A 472 9.81 22.36 -5.30
N SER A 473 10.58 21.62 -6.11
CA SER A 473 10.96 20.22 -5.83
C SER A 473 11.89 20.05 -4.62
N GLY A 474 12.55 21.11 -4.16
CA GLY A 474 13.46 21.09 -3.01
C GLY A 474 12.79 21.28 -1.65
N VAL A 475 11.48 21.55 -1.61
CA VAL A 475 10.77 22.00 -0.40
C VAL A 475 11.03 21.15 0.86
N PHE A 476 11.06 19.84 0.75
CA PHE A 476 11.25 18.96 1.92
C PHE A 476 12.69 18.96 2.42
N ARG A 477 13.66 19.22 1.56
CA ARG A 477 15.07 19.37 1.91
C ARG A 477 15.35 20.77 2.48
N ASP A 478 14.79 21.80 1.86
CA ASP A 478 15.00 23.20 2.26
C ASP A 478 14.37 23.49 3.63
N LEU A 479 13.18 22.93 3.88
CA LEU A 479 12.54 23.01 5.19
C LEU A 479 13.29 22.23 6.28
N SER A 480 14.03 21.15 5.95
CA SER A 480 14.84 20.45 6.94
C SER A 480 15.96 21.32 7.50
N GLY A 481 16.60 22.14 6.65
CA GLY A 481 17.61 23.11 7.07
C GLY A 481 17.08 24.19 8.02
N GLN A 482 15.84 24.63 7.84
CA GLN A 482 15.18 25.60 8.71
C GLN A 482 14.63 24.97 9.99
N ALA A 483 14.14 23.73 9.92
CA ALA A 483 13.58 23.01 11.04
C ALA A 483 14.64 22.53 12.03
N HIS A 484 15.88 22.30 11.61
CA HIS A 484 16.98 21.94 12.51
C HIS A 484 17.25 23.03 13.56
N GLY A 485 16.96 24.28 13.28
CA GLY A 485 17.07 25.38 14.26
C GLY A 485 15.92 25.46 15.27
N GLN A 486 14.72 24.97 14.91
CA GLN A 486 13.51 25.12 15.74
C GLN A 486 12.97 23.80 16.31
N LEU A 487 13.23 22.66 15.68
CA LEU A 487 12.71 21.35 16.09
C LEU A 487 13.67 20.53 16.94
N LEU A 488 14.95 20.88 17.01
CA LEU A 488 15.94 20.20 17.85
C LEU A 488 15.82 20.49 19.37
N GLY A 489 14.86 21.31 19.77
CA GLY A 489 14.47 21.45 21.20
C GLY A 489 13.67 20.27 21.74
N THR A 490 13.16 19.39 20.88
CA THR A 490 12.44 18.19 21.28
C THR A 490 12.97 16.99 20.50
N THR A 491 13.87 16.24 21.08
CA THR A 491 14.32 14.94 20.58
C THR A 491 13.13 13.97 20.63
N PRO A 492 12.45 13.63 19.51
CA PRO A 492 11.25 12.80 19.58
C PRO A 492 11.56 11.34 19.94
N ALA A 493 12.82 10.93 19.85
CA ALA A 493 13.19 9.53 20.00
C ALA A 493 13.52 9.09 21.42
N LYS A 494 13.61 10.00 22.40
CA LYS A 494 13.90 9.65 23.81
C LYS A 494 12.89 10.14 24.82
N GLN A 495 11.90 10.89 24.40
CA GLN A 495 10.68 11.11 25.16
C GLN A 495 9.58 10.17 24.63
N THR A 496 9.84 8.90 24.55
CA THR A 496 8.82 7.94 24.93
C THR A 496 8.42 8.39 26.32
N SER A 497 7.29 9.06 26.35
CA SER A 497 6.74 9.61 27.56
C SER A 497 6.76 8.57 28.66
N ARG A 498 6.83 8.99 29.88
CA ARG A 498 6.61 8.20 31.10
C ARG A 498 5.22 7.52 31.18
N LEU A 499 4.37 7.71 30.19
CA LEU A 499 3.26 6.85 29.80
C LEU A 499 3.76 5.75 28.86
N ASP A 500 4.90 5.20 29.20
CA ASP A 500 5.44 4.07 28.50
C ASP A 500 4.47 2.90 28.71
N LEU A 501 3.97 2.35 27.63
CA LEU A 501 3.17 1.12 27.65
C LEU A 501 3.84 0.01 28.44
N ALA A 502 5.17 0.02 28.46
CA ALA A 502 5.98 -0.81 29.35
C ALA A 502 5.62 -0.63 30.82
N LYS A 503 5.15 0.52 31.28
CA LYS A 503 4.70 0.68 32.67
C LYS A 503 3.31 0.10 32.94
N LEU A 504 2.50 -0.01 31.89
CA LEU A 504 1.22 -0.71 31.97
C LEU A 504 1.37 -2.22 31.79
N ALA A 505 2.49 -2.65 31.20
CA ALA A 505 2.75 -4.03 30.84
C ALA A 505 4.20 -4.46 31.14
N LEU A 506 4.77 -4.01 32.26
CA LEU A 506 6.18 -4.25 32.60
C LEU A 506 6.61 -5.72 32.61
N ALA A 507 5.70 -6.64 32.93
CA ALA A 507 5.93 -8.07 32.82
C ALA A 507 5.98 -8.56 31.36
N GLU A 508 5.58 -7.72 30.40
CA GLU A 508 5.33 -8.03 29.01
C GLU A 508 6.28 -7.26 28.06
N GLU A 509 7.23 -6.47 28.58
CA GLU A 509 8.20 -5.73 27.77
C GLU A 509 9.00 -6.65 26.84
N ASN A 510 9.37 -7.82 27.33
CA ASN A 510 10.06 -8.83 26.53
C ASN A 510 9.12 -9.44 25.48
N GLU A 511 7.84 -9.60 25.79
CA GLU A 511 6.84 -10.08 24.86
C GLU A 511 6.59 -9.08 23.73
N ALA A 512 6.47 -7.80 24.08
CA ALA A 512 6.31 -6.74 23.10
C ALA A 512 7.53 -6.63 22.17
N LYS A 513 8.76 -6.81 22.69
CA LYS A 513 9.98 -6.87 21.87
C LYS A 513 10.01 -8.08 20.96
N ILE A 514 9.69 -9.26 21.48
CA ILE A 514 9.64 -10.50 20.70
C ILE A 514 8.56 -10.39 19.63
N TRP A 515 7.39 -9.87 20.00
CA TRP A 515 6.29 -9.63 19.08
C TRP A 515 6.69 -8.66 17.96
N HIS A 516 7.33 -7.55 18.33
CA HIS A 516 7.86 -6.59 17.37
C HIS A 516 8.88 -7.24 16.42
N GLU A 517 9.79 -8.05 16.91
CA GLU A 517 10.74 -8.79 16.07
C GLU A 517 10.04 -9.78 15.12
N ILE A 518 9.03 -10.48 15.59
CA ILE A 518 8.29 -11.45 14.77
C ILE A 518 7.48 -10.76 13.67
N THR A 519 6.81 -9.65 13.99
CA THR A 519 5.81 -9.05 13.09
C THR A 519 6.35 -7.92 12.22
N HIS A 520 7.37 -7.17 12.70
CA HIS A 520 7.77 -5.91 12.07
C HIS A 520 9.18 -5.94 11.51
N VAL A 521 10.08 -6.64 12.18
CA VAL A 521 11.49 -6.54 11.81
C VAL A 521 11.87 -7.65 10.84
N ARG A 522 11.16 -8.80 10.84
CA ARG A 522 11.74 -9.93 10.12
C ARG A 522 10.77 -10.98 9.64
N ARG A 523 10.05 -10.66 8.59
CA ARG A 523 9.59 -11.75 7.72
C ARG A 523 10.74 -12.58 7.13
N GLN A 524 11.96 -12.08 7.23
CA GLN A 524 13.21 -12.76 6.85
C GLN A 524 13.80 -13.54 8.04
N ILE A 525 13.10 -14.56 8.53
CA ILE A 525 13.58 -15.46 9.57
C ILE A 525 13.32 -16.93 9.22
N SER A 526 14.10 -17.84 9.79
CA SER A 526 13.81 -19.26 9.66
C SER A 526 12.58 -19.64 10.48
N ARG A 527 11.84 -20.64 10.01
CA ARG A 527 10.69 -21.20 10.74
C ARG A 527 11.09 -21.63 12.16
N GLN A 528 12.24 -22.31 12.32
CA GLN A 528 12.76 -22.71 13.61
C GLN A 528 13.00 -21.51 14.54
N THR A 529 13.54 -20.41 14.02
CA THR A 529 13.74 -19.19 14.81
C THR A 529 12.42 -18.57 15.21
N TYR A 530 11.46 -18.50 14.29
CA TYR A 530 10.11 -18.03 14.57
C TYR A 530 9.45 -18.86 15.68
N ASP A 531 9.43 -20.21 15.54
CA ASP A 531 8.80 -21.11 16.50
C ASP A 531 9.44 -20.95 17.91
N ARG A 532 10.77 -20.79 17.96
CA ARG A 532 11.49 -20.53 19.21
C ARG A 532 11.08 -19.21 19.85
N LEU A 533 10.95 -18.13 19.08
CA LEU A 533 10.55 -16.82 19.58
C LEU A 533 9.06 -16.85 19.99
N ALA A 534 8.21 -17.43 19.18
CA ALA A 534 6.78 -17.56 19.47
C ALA A 534 6.51 -18.40 20.73
N ALA A 535 7.32 -19.43 20.99
CA ALA A 535 7.22 -20.24 22.20
C ALA A 535 7.58 -19.47 23.47
N GLN A 536 8.35 -18.38 23.36
CA GLN A 536 8.70 -17.50 24.47
C GLN A 536 7.60 -16.48 24.79
N LEU A 537 6.63 -16.30 23.89
CA LEU A 537 5.47 -15.45 24.15
C LEU A 537 4.54 -16.17 25.13
N PRO A 538 4.41 -15.73 26.39
CA PRO A 538 3.51 -16.36 27.33
C PRO A 538 2.09 -16.11 26.90
N ARG A 539 1.60 -16.92 25.98
CA ARG A 539 0.21 -17.06 25.51
C ARG A 539 -0.60 -15.76 25.58
N MET A 540 0.00 -14.63 25.21
CA MET A 540 -0.60 -13.30 25.05
C MET A 540 -1.57 -12.95 26.19
N ARG A 541 -1.10 -12.93 27.44
CA ARG A 541 -1.94 -12.74 28.64
C ARG A 541 -2.77 -11.47 28.62
N TYR A 542 -2.25 -10.39 28.05
CA TYR A 542 -2.96 -9.13 27.91
C TYR A 542 -4.13 -9.20 26.93
N LEU A 543 -4.17 -10.16 26.03
CA LEU A 543 -5.29 -10.41 25.13
C LEU A 543 -6.44 -11.16 25.82
N ARG A 544 -6.18 -11.70 27.01
CA ARG A 544 -7.16 -12.45 27.80
C ARG A 544 -7.74 -11.64 28.95
N ARG A 545 -7.19 -10.45 29.20
CA ARG A 545 -7.67 -9.55 30.24
C ARG A 545 -8.53 -8.47 29.59
N ALA A 546 -9.78 -8.69 29.51
CA ALA A 546 -10.83 -7.67 29.52
C ALA A 546 -12.11 -8.33 29.98
#